data_b6900dc32dc9ca08c24c013aa4978991
#
_entry.id   b6900dc32dc9ca08c24c013aa4978991
#
_cell.length_a   1.000
_cell.length_b   1.000
_cell.length_c   1.000
_cell.angle_alpha   90.00
_cell.angle_beta   90.00
_cell.angle_gamma   90.00
#
_symmetry.space_group_name_H-M   'P 1'
#
loop_
_entity.id
_entity.type
_entity.pdbx_description
1 polymer ?
#
loop_
_entity_poly.entity_id
_entity_poly.type
_entity_poly.pdbx_seq_one_letter_code
_entity_poly.pdbx_strand_id
1 'polypeptide(L)'
;MKTYFIGLALVAFVSAVAIQGLHARTTTPPVYVVVEIDEVTDASGFEALRQAADAAAIEVQFEDGRYFASTENVTALDGSAPKYFTFIAFDNITKAKTFVDSIKATTALRTRVTKSRSFIVEGTSR
;
A
#
# COMPACT_ATOMS: atom_id res chain seq x y z
N MET A 1 26.23 8.30 -13.54
CA MET A 1 25.67 8.61 -13.80
C MET A 1 25.21 8.83 -13.69
N LYS A 2 25.33 8.56 -13.78
CA LYS A 2 24.70 8.82 -14.03
C LYS A 2 23.84 8.80 -14.13
N THR A 3 23.97 8.43 -14.06
CA THR A 3 23.01 8.57 -14.35
C THR A 3 22.28 8.70 -14.41
N TYR A 4 22.39 8.51 -14.62
CA TYR A 4 21.55 8.81 -14.95
C TYR A 4 20.92 8.65 -15.12
N PHE A 5 21.08 8.33 -15.12
CA PHE A 5 20.37 8.35 -15.53
C PHE A 5 19.72 8.05 -15.52
N ILE A 6 20.04 7.64 -15.27
CA ILE A 6 19.24 7.52 -15.57
C ILE A 6 18.48 7.55 -15.66
N GLY A 7 18.80 7.33 -15.55
CA GLY A 7 17.89 7.50 -16.02
C GLY A 7 17.24 7.51 -16.31
N LEU A 8 17.30 7.48 -16.52
CA LEU A 8 16.59 7.57 -17.13
C LEU A 8 16.06 7.18 -17.34
N ALA A 9 16.38 6.83 -17.30
CA ALA A 9 15.71 6.52 -17.77
C ALA A 9 15.21 6.12 -17.64
N LEU A 10 15.63 5.77 -17.58
CA LEU A 10 14.95 5.55 -17.82
C LEU A 10 14.32 5.55 -18.04
N VAL A 11 14.52 5.60 -18.28
CA VAL A 11 13.71 5.73 -18.79
C VAL A 11 13.38 5.54 -19.29
N ALA A 12 13.66 5.25 -19.67
CA ALA A 12 13.22 5.12 -20.37
C ALA A 12 13.18 4.49 -20.53
N PHE A 13 13.52 4.05 -20.57
CA PHE A 13 13.12 3.53 -20.95
C PHE A 13 12.73 3.05 -21.01
N VAL A 14 13.16 2.52 -21.13
CA VAL A 14 12.52 2.19 -21.51
C VAL A 14 12.10 2.18 -21.73
N SER A 15 12.11 1.88 -22.19
CA SER A 15 11.56 2.08 -22.78
C SER A 15 11.09 1.69 -23.41
N ALA A 16 11.47 1.51 -23.63
CA ALA A 16 10.63 1.22 -24.64
C ALA A 16 10.45 -0.11 -24.87
N VAL A 17 10.97 -0.66 -24.81
CA VAL A 17 10.85 -1.82 -24.98
C VAL A 17 9.92 -2.42 -24.46
N ALA A 18 10.20 -2.66 -23.90
CA ALA A 18 9.29 -3.33 -23.31
C ALA A 18 8.07 -2.69 -23.36
N ILE A 19 8.07 -1.74 -23.78
CA ILE A 19 7.01 -1.03 -23.79
C ILE A 19 5.96 -1.64 -24.46
N GLN A 20 6.24 -2.25 -25.47
CA GLN A 20 5.26 -2.76 -26.18
C GLN A 20 4.54 -3.76 -25.52
N GLY A 21 5.17 -4.52 -24.91
CA GLY A 21 4.52 -5.57 -24.30
C GLY A 21 3.61 -5.08 -23.30
N LEU A 22 3.94 -4.01 -22.77
CA LEU A 22 3.19 -3.45 -21.84
C LEU A 22 1.85 -3.20 -22.18
N HIS A 23 1.57 -2.86 -23.34
CA HIS A 23 0.28 -2.45 -23.63
C HIS A 23 -0.69 -3.50 -23.43
N ALA A 24 -0.33 -4.63 -23.74
CA ALA A 24 -1.25 -5.67 -23.75
C ALA A 24 -1.90 -5.91 -22.48
N ARG A 25 -1.30 -5.54 -21.43
CA ARG A 25 -1.90 -5.87 -20.27
C ARG A 25 -2.33 -4.77 -19.46
N THR A 26 -2.50 -3.67 -19.96
CA THR A 26 -2.93 -2.57 -19.18
C THR A 26 -4.40 -2.47 -19.12
N THR A 27 -5.06 -3.58 -19.13
CA THR A 27 -6.49 -3.52 -19.15
C THR A 27 -7.10 -3.33 -17.80
N THR A 28 -6.42 -3.78 -16.76
CA THR A 28 -6.98 -3.73 -15.43
C THR A 28 -6.19 -2.77 -14.58
N PRO A 29 -6.77 -1.65 -14.18
CA PRO A 29 -6.06 -0.72 -13.31
C PRO A 29 -5.85 -1.35 -11.95
N PRO A 30 -4.79 -0.99 -11.26
CA PRO A 30 -4.52 -1.52 -9.94
C PRO A 30 -5.52 -1.01 -8.92
N VAL A 31 -5.64 -1.74 -7.83
CA VAL A 31 -6.49 -1.37 -6.71
C VAL A 31 -5.59 -1.28 -5.49
N TYR A 32 -5.77 -0.26 -4.69
CA TYR A 32 -4.89 -0.02 -3.55
C TYR A 32 -5.65 -0.12 -2.23
N VAL A 33 -4.99 -0.67 -1.24
CA VAL A 33 -5.48 -0.60 0.14
C VAL A 33 -4.58 0.41 0.84
N VAL A 34 -5.18 1.43 1.43
CA VAL A 34 -4.46 2.50 2.12
C VAL A 34 -4.84 2.49 3.59
N VAL A 35 -3.86 2.56 4.46
CA VAL A 35 -4.09 2.65 5.91
C VAL A 35 -3.30 3.83 6.43
N GLU A 36 -3.98 4.72 7.15
CA GLU A 36 -3.34 5.88 7.78
C GLU A 36 -3.62 5.84 9.27
N ILE A 37 -2.58 5.89 10.07
CA ILE A 37 -2.72 5.96 11.52
C ILE A 37 -2.28 7.35 11.95
N ASP A 38 -3.21 8.12 12.52
CA ASP A 38 -2.93 9.49 12.93
C ASP A 38 -2.40 9.54 14.36
N GLU A 39 -2.86 8.66 15.21
CA GLU A 39 -2.50 8.68 16.61
C GLU A 39 -2.59 7.30 17.23
N VAL A 40 -1.65 6.97 18.10
CA VAL A 40 -1.70 5.75 18.90
C VAL A 40 -2.36 6.12 20.23
N THR A 41 -3.51 5.53 20.52
CA THR A 41 -4.26 5.86 21.72
C THR A 41 -4.01 4.88 22.87
N ASP A 42 -3.45 3.70 22.57
CA ASP A 42 -3.12 2.69 23.54
C ASP A 42 -1.76 2.09 23.16
N ALA A 43 -0.71 2.56 23.81
CA ALA A 43 0.65 2.15 23.47
C ALA A 43 0.90 0.65 23.67
N SER A 44 0.34 0.06 24.72
CA SER A 44 0.57 -1.36 24.96
C SER A 44 -0.18 -2.22 23.94
N GLY A 45 -1.40 -1.80 23.56
CA GLY A 45 -2.15 -2.49 22.53
C GLY A 45 -1.53 -2.31 21.15
N PHE A 46 -0.82 -1.21 20.95
CA PHE A 46 -0.16 -0.94 19.67
C PHE A 46 0.95 -1.95 19.39
N GLU A 47 1.62 -2.45 20.41
CA GLU A 47 2.64 -3.47 20.22
C GLU A 47 2.01 -4.77 19.64
N ALA A 48 0.83 -5.14 20.14
CA ALA A 48 0.10 -6.29 19.61
C ALA A 48 -0.31 -6.04 18.16
N LEU A 49 -0.66 -4.79 17.82
CA LEU A 49 -1.01 -4.43 16.45
C LEU A 49 0.22 -4.58 15.54
N ARG A 50 1.39 -4.20 15.99
CA ARG A 50 2.60 -4.36 15.18
C ARG A 50 2.85 -5.83 14.86
N GLN A 51 2.67 -6.71 15.83
CA GLN A 51 2.83 -8.14 15.60
C GLN A 51 1.77 -8.67 14.64
N ALA A 52 0.53 -8.20 14.78
CA ALA A 52 -0.54 -8.60 13.88
C ALA A 52 -0.29 -8.12 12.45
N ALA A 53 0.30 -6.94 12.31
CA ALA A 53 0.64 -6.39 11.00
C ALA A 53 1.73 -7.25 10.31
N ASP A 54 2.69 -7.76 11.07
CA ASP A 54 3.71 -8.64 10.51
C ASP A 54 3.06 -9.93 9.99
N ALA A 55 2.11 -10.47 10.73
CA ALA A 55 1.39 -11.65 10.28
C ALA A 55 0.53 -11.34 9.04
N ALA A 56 -0.02 -10.15 8.94
CA ALA A 56 -0.84 -9.76 7.80
C ALA A 56 -0.03 -9.70 6.50
N ALA A 57 1.28 -9.57 6.57
CA ALA A 57 2.12 -9.56 5.38
C ALA A 57 1.99 -10.87 4.59
N ILE A 58 1.69 -11.98 5.26
CA ILE A 58 1.50 -13.26 4.60
C ILE A 58 0.22 -13.20 3.75
N GLU A 59 -0.82 -12.56 4.28
CA GLU A 59 -2.08 -12.43 3.55
C GLU A 59 -1.92 -11.53 2.32
N VAL A 60 -1.04 -10.54 2.39
CA VAL A 60 -0.74 -9.71 1.23
C VAL A 60 -0.17 -10.60 0.12
N GLN A 61 0.76 -11.50 0.48
CA GLN A 61 1.37 -12.39 -0.50
C GLN A 61 0.36 -13.37 -1.10
N PHE A 62 -0.55 -13.88 -0.29
CA PHE A 62 -1.56 -14.82 -0.78
C PHE A 62 -2.45 -14.17 -1.85
N GLU A 63 -2.66 -12.87 -1.79
CA GLU A 63 -3.48 -12.17 -2.76
C GLU A 63 -2.64 -11.44 -3.81
N ASP A 64 -1.37 -11.82 -3.94
CA ASP A 64 -0.43 -11.24 -4.91
C ASP A 64 -0.30 -9.72 -4.73
N GLY A 65 -0.41 -9.26 -3.52
CA GLY A 65 -0.26 -7.84 -3.21
C GLY A 65 1.18 -7.41 -3.12
N ARG A 66 1.41 -6.12 -3.28
CA ARG A 66 2.76 -5.54 -3.19
C ARG A 66 2.71 -4.30 -2.34
N TYR A 67 3.56 -4.23 -1.33
CA TYR A 67 3.72 -3.03 -0.54
C TYR A 67 4.45 -1.98 -1.36
N PHE A 68 3.87 -0.80 -1.50
CA PHE A 68 4.55 0.33 -2.12
C PHE A 68 5.15 1.22 -1.03
N ALA A 69 4.52 1.27 0.13
CA ALA A 69 5.05 1.98 1.28
C ALA A 69 4.49 1.39 2.55
N SER A 70 5.29 1.36 3.58
CA SER A 70 4.82 1.07 4.94
C SER A 70 5.83 1.80 5.83
N THR A 71 5.49 2.99 6.28
CA THR A 71 6.49 3.92 6.80
C THR A 71 5.88 4.90 7.78
N GLU A 72 6.73 5.45 8.64
CA GLU A 72 6.37 6.57 9.47
C GLU A 72 6.99 7.86 8.92
N ASN A 73 7.69 7.79 7.80
CA ASN A 73 8.33 8.96 7.20
C ASN A 73 7.40 9.62 6.20
N VAL A 74 6.40 10.32 6.70
CA VAL A 74 5.41 11.01 5.88
C VAL A 74 5.54 12.51 6.10
N THR A 75 5.70 13.25 5.01
CA THR A 75 5.81 14.70 5.06
C THR A 75 4.51 15.32 4.57
N ALA A 76 3.87 16.11 5.40
CA ALA A 76 2.63 16.79 4.99
C ALA A 76 2.97 17.99 4.11
N LEU A 77 2.20 18.15 3.05
CA LEU A 77 2.25 19.37 2.25
C LEU A 77 1.21 20.36 2.76
N ASP A 78 0.11 19.84 3.27
CA ASP A 78 -0.95 20.61 3.90
C ASP A 78 -1.47 19.78 5.08
N GLY A 79 -1.85 20.46 6.13
CA GLY A 79 -2.40 19.79 7.31
C GLY A 79 -1.35 18.96 8.05
N SER A 80 -1.80 17.91 8.70
CA SER A 80 -0.96 17.04 9.50
C SER A 80 -0.69 15.74 8.78
N ALA A 81 0.54 15.27 8.84
CA ALA A 81 0.88 13.97 8.29
C ALA A 81 0.39 12.86 9.24
N PRO A 82 -0.04 11.73 8.71
CA PRO A 82 -0.30 10.58 9.56
C PRO A 82 1.00 10.10 10.21
N LYS A 83 0.90 9.48 11.36
CA LYS A 83 2.06 8.95 12.06
C LYS A 83 2.62 7.72 11.36
N TYR A 84 1.73 6.90 10.79
CA TYR A 84 2.10 5.71 10.01
C TYR A 84 1.24 5.65 8.76
N PHE A 85 1.84 5.18 7.68
CA PHE A 85 1.16 5.12 6.40
C PHE A 85 1.51 3.81 5.70
N THR A 86 0.50 3.08 5.22
CA THR A 86 0.70 1.85 4.47
C THR A 86 -0.08 1.92 3.16
N PHE A 87 0.56 1.48 2.09
CA PHE A 87 0.01 1.58 0.74
C PHE A 87 0.33 0.26 0.04
N ILE A 88 -0.69 -0.53 -0.27
CA ILE A 88 -0.54 -1.87 -0.84
C ILE A 88 -1.32 -1.94 -2.14
N ALA A 89 -0.70 -2.45 -3.20
CA ALA A 89 -1.36 -2.61 -4.49
C ALA A 89 -1.81 -4.05 -4.70
N PHE A 90 -2.99 -4.21 -5.28
CA PHE A 90 -3.53 -5.51 -5.68
C PHE A 90 -3.95 -5.42 -7.15
N ASP A 91 -4.03 -6.57 -7.82
CA ASP A 91 -4.36 -6.61 -9.24
C ASP A 91 -5.81 -6.25 -9.52
N ASN A 92 -6.70 -6.48 -8.57
CA ASN A 92 -8.13 -6.19 -8.75
C ASN A 92 -8.83 -6.02 -7.40
N ILE A 93 -10.08 -5.57 -7.48
CA ILE A 93 -10.88 -5.28 -6.28
C ILE A 93 -11.19 -6.54 -5.48
N THR A 94 -11.35 -7.67 -6.15
CA THR A 94 -11.66 -8.93 -5.46
C THR A 94 -10.52 -9.34 -4.55
N LYS A 95 -9.28 -9.26 -5.04
CA LYS A 95 -8.11 -9.60 -4.22
C LYS A 95 -7.94 -8.62 -3.07
N ALA A 96 -8.15 -7.33 -3.31
CA ALA A 96 -8.07 -6.34 -2.26
C ALA A 96 -9.11 -6.61 -1.15
N LYS A 97 -10.34 -6.92 -1.52
CA LYS A 97 -11.39 -7.22 -0.55
C LYS A 97 -11.12 -8.52 0.20
N THR A 98 -10.61 -9.53 -0.49
CA THR A 98 -10.25 -10.79 0.16
C THR A 98 -9.17 -10.56 1.20
N PHE A 99 -8.17 -9.74 0.86
CA PHE A 99 -7.13 -9.38 1.82
C PHE A 99 -7.74 -8.68 3.04
N VAL A 100 -8.56 -7.67 2.81
CA VAL A 100 -9.17 -6.90 3.91
C VAL A 100 -10.02 -7.82 4.81
N ASP A 101 -10.73 -8.76 4.22
CA ASP A 101 -11.51 -9.72 4.98
C ASP A 101 -10.62 -10.63 5.83
N SER A 102 -9.51 -11.07 5.26
CA SER A 102 -8.61 -11.98 5.96
C SER A 102 -7.94 -11.35 7.18
N ILE A 103 -7.83 -10.01 7.21
CA ILE A 103 -7.22 -9.31 8.32
C ILE A 103 -8.24 -8.58 9.20
N LYS A 104 -9.46 -9.06 9.22
CA LYS A 104 -10.54 -8.42 9.96
C LYS A 104 -10.21 -8.21 11.44
N ALA A 105 -9.58 -9.18 12.07
CA ALA A 105 -9.19 -9.08 13.47
C ALA A 105 -8.12 -8.01 13.68
N THR A 106 -7.19 -7.88 12.75
CA THR A 106 -6.15 -6.84 12.79
C THR A 106 -6.79 -5.46 12.64
N THR A 107 -7.77 -5.33 11.76
CA THR A 107 -8.49 -4.09 11.57
C THR A 107 -9.23 -3.69 12.85
N ALA A 108 -9.89 -4.64 13.51
CA ALA A 108 -10.60 -4.37 14.77
C ALA A 108 -9.63 -3.91 15.85
N LEU A 109 -8.47 -4.55 15.94
CA LEU A 109 -7.45 -4.16 16.90
C LEU A 109 -6.95 -2.74 16.60
N ARG A 110 -6.67 -2.44 15.33
CA ARG A 110 -6.19 -1.12 14.94
C ARG A 110 -7.19 -0.03 15.33
N THR A 111 -8.45 -0.26 15.07
CA THR A 111 -9.51 0.69 15.42
C THR A 111 -9.58 0.95 16.92
N ARG A 112 -9.28 -0.08 17.71
CA ARG A 112 -9.35 0.03 19.17
C ARG A 112 -8.16 0.77 19.78
N VAL A 113 -6.97 0.61 19.20
CA VAL A 113 -5.75 1.14 19.81
C VAL A 113 -5.20 2.38 19.11
N THR A 114 -5.82 2.83 18.04
CA THR A 114 -5.36 4.00 17.27
C THR A 114 -6.52 4.82 16.78
N LYS A 115 -6.21 6.06 16.36
CA LYS A 115 -7.10 6.84 15.52
C LYS A 115 -6.57 6.65 14.11
N SER A 116 -7.34 5.97 13.27
CA SER A 116 -6.88 5.61 11.94
C SER A 116 -8.02 5.57 10.94
N ARG A 117 -7.63 5.52 9.68
CA ARG A 117 -8.56 5.37 8.57
C ARG A 117 -7.98 4.36 7.61
N SER A 118 -8.85 3.63 6.93
CA SER A 118 -8.41 2.77 5.84
C SER A 118 -9.45 2.77 4.73
N PHE A 119 -8.99 2.60 3.52
CA PHE A 119 -9.91 2.61 2.38
C PHE A 119 -9.29 1.89 1.20
N ILE A 120 -10.15 1.49 0.27
CA ILE A 120 -9.73 0.92 -0.99
C ILE A 120 -9.86 2.01 -2.04
N VAL A 121 -8.82 2.16 -2.85
CA VAL A 121 -8.81 3.13 -3.94
C VAL A 121 -8.65 2.36 -5.24
N GLU A 122 -9.58 2.54 -6.15
CA GLU A 122 -9.47 1.90 -7.47
C GLU A 122 -8.78 2.87 -8.40
N GLY A 123 -7.69 2.40 -9.01
CA GLY A 123 -6.98 3.22 -9.97
C GLY A 123 -7.78 3.35 -11.27
N THR A 124 -7.30 4.16 -12.17
CA THR A 124 -7.94 4.36 -13.46
C THR A 124 -7.00 3.95 -14.57
N SER A 125 -7.57 3.49 -15.66
CA SER A 125 -6.80 3.23 -16.86
C SER A 125 -6.47 4.56 -17.52
N ARG A 126 -5.33 4.63 -18.19
CA ARG A 126 -4.97 5.82 -18.90
C ARG A 126 -4.67 5.53 -20.33
#